data_bd1cce078fd80a365f73faa948caeb8d
#
_entry.id   bd1cce078fd80a365f73faa948caeb8d
#
_cell.length_a   1.000
_cell.length_b   1.000
_cell.length_c   1.000
_cell.angle_alpha   90.00
_cell.angle_beta   90.00
_cell.angle_gamma   90.00
#
_symmetry.space_group_name_H-M   'P 1'
#
loop_
_entity.id
_entity.type
_entity.pdbx_description
1 polymer ?
#
loop_
_entity_poly.entity_id
_entity_poly.type
_entity_poly.pdbx_seq_one_letter_code
_entity_poly.pdbx_strand_id
1 'polypeptide(L)'
;MFKNLFKKSYTSINTNDHGSAGVSRAESAKADKRAAEAAQEKPEKIPSRPTAMTPESLRSLWRKCNKCEKPILVQDVKDNLYVCPRCGGYFRMHAYRRIEMLIDEGTFEEWDKEMAVVNPLAFPGYEGKVEAAREKTELNEAVVTGKGKIHGYETVIAVCDSRFLMSSMGHNMGEKIARAVERATEERLPVIIYAASGGARMQE
;
A
#
# COMPACT_ATOMS: atom_id res chain seq x y z
N MET A 1 10.44 3.99 32.34
CA MET A 1 10.80 5.41 32.44
C MET A 1 10.85 6.02 31.04
N PHE A 2 9.72 6.11 30.35
CA PHE A 2 9.53 6.84 29.07
C PHE A 2 8.09 7.33 29.00
N LYS A 3 7.79 8.42 29.71
CA LYS A 3 6.59 9.23 29.52
C LYS A 3 7.04 10.58 28.97
N ASN A 4 6.36 11.08 27.93
CA ASN A 4 6.48 12.40 27.30
C ASN A 4 7.31 12.47 26.02
N LEU A 5 6.75 12.02 24.88
CA LEU A 5 7.33 12.28 23.55
C LEU A 5 6.33 12.78 22.50
N PHE A 6 5.12 13.22 22.88
CA PHE A 6 4.20 13.89 21.94
C PHE A 6 3.41 14.98 22.65
N LYS A 7 4.00 16.18 22.84
CA LYS A 7 3.25 17.41 23.08
C LYS A 7 3.03 18.12 21.72
N LYS A 8 1.81 18.06 21.21
CA LYS A 8 1.38 18.96 20.13
C LYS A 8 1.16 20.36 20.73
N SER A 9 1.98 21.33 20.31
CA SER A 9 1.75 22.74 20.59
C SER A 9 0.84 23.31 19.51
N TYR A 10 -0.36 23.75 19.87
CA TYR A 10 -1.22 24.56 19.03
C TYR A 10 -0.92 26.04 19.29
N THR A 11 -0.51 26.76 18.25
CA THR A 11 -0.40 28.22 18.29
C THR A 11 -1.77 28.79 17.92
N SER A 12 -2.44 29.44 18.87
CA SER A 12 -3.66 30.20 18.61
C SER A 12 -3.31 31.51 17.91
N ILE A 13 -3.89 31.74 16.73
CA ILE A 13 -3.83 33.04 16.03
C ILE A 13 -4.87 33.96 16.67
N ASN A 14 -4.40 35.00 17.30
CA ASN A 14 -5.24 36.03 17.90
C ASN A 14 -5.59 37.07 16.81
N THR A 15 -6.86 37.12 16.38
CA THR A 15 -7.37 38.13 15.47
C THR A 15 -7.97 39.27 16.26
N ASN A 16 -7.20 40.32 16.52
CA ASN A 16 -7.73 41.68 16.80
C ASN A 16 -6.57 42.69 16.64
N ASP A 17 -6.54 43.34 15.47
CA ASP A 17 -6.00 44.68 15.37
C ASP A 17 -6.74 45.42 14.23
N HIS A 18 -7.61 46.35 14.63
CA HIS A 18 -8.26 47.29 13.75
C HIS A 18 -7.38 48.54 13.60
N GLY A 19 -6.58 48.56 12.51
CA GLY A 19 -5.89 49.78 12.08
C GLY A 19 -6.50 50.29 10.79
N SER A 20 -7.26 51.38 10.87
CA SER A 20 -7.81 52.09 9.73
C SER A 20 -6.71 52.89 9.01
N ALA A 21 -6.30 52.47 7.82
CA ALA A 21 -5.49 53.26 6.90
C ALA A 21 -6.33 53.56 5.64
N GLY A 22 -6.52 54.82 5.31
CA GLY A 22 -7.32 55.29 4.18
C GLY A 22 -6.71 54.92 2.86
N VAL A 23 -7.50 54.27 2.01
CA VAL A 23 -7.13 53.86 0.65
C VAL A 23 -7.32 55.04 -0.31
N SER A 24 -6.29 55.37 -1.12
CA SER A 24 -6.35 56.48 -2.09
C SER A 24 -7.27 56.15 -3.27
N ARG A 25 -7.88 57.21 -3.86
CA ARG A 25 -8.85 57.12 -4.98
C ARG A 25 -8.33 56.45 -6.25
N ALA A 26 -7.01 56.21 -6.36
CA ALA A 26 -6.38 55.51 -7.49
C ALA A 26 -6.38 53.98 -7.31
N GLU A 27 -6.48 53.48 -6.08
CA GLU A 27 -6.51 52.02 -5.79
C GLU A 27 -7.92 51.45 -5.96
N SER A 28 -9.00 52.26 -5.71
CA SER A 28 -10.37 51.79 -5.92
C SER A 28 -10.70 51.54 -7.40
N ALA A 29 -10.16 52.33 -8.33
CA ALA A 29 -10.35 52.16 -9.78
C ALA A 29 -9.66 50.91 -10.34
N LYS A 30 -8.56 50.41 -9.70
CA LYS A 30 -7.90 49.17 -10.05
C LYS A 30 -8.61 47.94 -9.47
N ALA A 31 -9.26 48.08 -8.32
CA ALA A 31 -10.06 47.02 -7.69
C ALA A 31 -11.32 46.72 -8.51
N ASP A 32 -12.01 47.75 -9.00
CA ASP A 32 -13.22 47.62 -9.83
C ASP A 32 -12.95 46.94 -11.18
N LYS A 33 -11.78 47.22 -11.81
CA LYS A 33 -11.38 46.48 -13.05
C LYS A 33 -11.06 45.02 -12.82
N ARG A 34 -10.41 44.66 -11.72
CA ARG A 34 -10.13 43.25 -11.37
C ARG A 34 -11.42 42.49 -11.02
N ALA A 35 -12.40 43.13 -10.38
CA ALA A 35 -13.70 42.53 -10.09
C ALA A 35 -14.54 42.30 -11.36
N ALA A 36 -14.41 43.15 -12.38
CA ALA A 36 -15.07 42.97 -13.68
C ALA A 36 -14.46 41.89 -14.55
N GLU A 37 -13.14 41.64 -14.46
CA GLU A 37 -12.45 40.52 -15.17
C GLU A 37 -12.73 39.16 -14.50
N ALA A 38 -12.85 39.10 -13.18
CA ALA A 38 -13.19 37.88 -12.44
C ALA A 38 -14.63 37.40 -12.68
N ALA A 39 -15.52 38.27 -13.14
CA ALA A 39 -16.93 37.92 -13.44
C ALA A 39 -17.14 37.25 -14.81
N GLN A 40 -16.09 37.05 -15.62
CA GLN A 40 -16.12 36.38 -16.93
C GLN A 40 -15.58 34.97 -16.94
N GLU A 41 -15.12 34.42 -15.80
CA GLU A 41 -14.82 33.01 -15.70
C GLU A 41 -16.13 32.18 -15.77
N LYS A 42 -16.19 31.33 -16.79
CA LYS A 42 -17.32 30.37 -16.93
C LYS A 42 -17.38 29.50 -15.67
N PRO A 43 -18.58 29.25 -15.12
CA PRO A 43 -18.72 28.43 -13.94
C PRO A 43 -18.10 27.04 -14.24
N GLU A 44 -17.08 26.69 -13.47
CA GLU A 44 -16.48 25.37 -13.44
C GLU A 44 -17.60 24.35 -13.24
N LYS A 45 -17.68 23.34 -14.12
CA LYS A 45 -18.70 22.29 -14.04
C LYS A 45 -18.62 21.65 -12.65
N ILE A 46 -19.63 21.88 -11.83
CA ILE A 46 -19.81 21.15 -10.57
C ILE A 46 -19.72 19.65 -10.90
N PRO A 47 -18.81 18.90 -10.27
CA PRO A 47 -18.70 17.48 -10.55
C PRO A 47 -20.05 16.81 -10.32
N SER A 48 -20.52 16.07 -11.31
CA SER A 48 -21.78 15.35 -11.26
C SER A 48 -21.86 14.52 -9.99
N ARG A 49 -23.02 14.56 -9.31
CA ARG A 49 -23.35 13.76 -8.12
C ARG A 49 -22.72 12.36 -8.22
N PRO A 50 -22.03 11.86 -7.18
CA PRO A 50 -21.40 10.55 -7.24
C PRO A 50 -22.45 9.52 -7.66
N THR A 51 -22.14 8.77 -8.68
CA THR A 51 -22.98 7.70 -9.23
C THR A 51 -23.42 6.79 -8.08
N ALA A 52 -24.71 6.50 -7.97
CA ALA A 52 -25.24 5.67 -6.89
C ALA A 52 -24.43 4.38 -6.79
N MET A 53 -23.85 4.12 -5.61
CA MET A 53 -23.03 2.93 -5.37
C MET A 53 -23.88 1.69 -5.58
N THR A 54 -23.41 0.74 -6.40
CA THR A 54 -24.07 -0.54 -6.60
C THR A 54 -24.02 -1.38 -5.31
N PRO A 55 -24.99 -2.30 -5.09
CA PRO A 55 -24.96 -3.20 -3.92
C PRO A 55 -23.66 -4.01 -3.81
N GLU A 56 -23.00 -4.30 -4.91
CA GLU A 56 -21.71 -4.99 -4.96
C GLU A 56 -20.56 -4.09 -4.48
N SER A 57 -20.53 -2.83 -4.91
CA SER A 57 -19.54 -1.87 -4.45
C SER A 57 -19.67 -1.59 -2.94
N LEU A 58 -20.89 -1.60 -2.41
CA LEU A 58 -21.12 -1.47 -0.96
C LEU A 58 -20.61 -2.69 -0.18
N ARG A 59 -20.78 -3.91 -0.71
CA ARG A 59 -20.28 -5.14 -0.09
C ARG A 59 -18.74 -5.18 -0.05
N SER A 60 -18.08 -4.66 -1.07
CA SER A 60 -16.60 -4.60 -1.12
C SER A 60 -15.99 -3.68 -0.07
N LEU A 61 -16.78 -2.74 0.48
CA LEU A 61 -16.33 -1.84 1.54
C LEU A 61 -16.25 -2.51 2.92
N TRP A 62 -16.89 -3.67 3.11
CA TRP A 62 -16.95 -4.34 4.40
C TRP A 62 -16.23 -5.67 4.39
N ARG A 63 -15.56 -5.99 5.49
CA ARG A 63 -14.89 -7.27 5.72
C ARG A 63 -15.28 -7.84 7.08
N LYS A 64 -15.64 -9.11 7.11
CA LYS A 64 -15.91 -9.82 8.36
C LYS A 64 -14.58 -10.19 9.04
N CYS A 65 -14.43 -9.88 10.32
CA CYS A 65 -13.27 -10.30 11.11
C CYS A 65 -13.38 -11.79 11.46
N ASN A 66 -12.31 -12.56 11.22
CA ASN A 66 -12.30 -14.00 11.51
C ASN A 66 -12.31 -14.33 13.00
N LYS A 67 -11.92 -13.38 13.88
CA LYS A 67 -11.85 -13.60 15.33
C LYS A 67 -13.14 -13.20 16.04
N CYS A 68 -13.67 -12.00 15.79
CA CYS A 68 -14.88 -11.52 16.47
C CYS A 68 -16.14 -11.58 15.59
N GLU A 69 -16.01 -12.04 14.34
CA GLU A 69 -17.08 -12.22 13.34
C GLU A 69 -17.86 -10.96 12.95
N LYS A 70 -17.49 -9.80 13.47
CA LYS A 70 -18.19 -8.54 13.18
C LYS A 70 -17.74 -7.95 11.84
N PRO A 71 -18.66 -7.29 11.11
CA PRO A 71 -18.31 -6.54 9.91
C PRO A 71 -17.54 -5.28 10.32
N ILE A 72 -16.50 -4.96 9.55
CA ILE A 72 -15.61 -3.80 9.73
C ILE A 72 -15.36 -3.20 8.37
N LEU A 73 -15.28 -1.89 8.27
CA LEU A 73 -14.91 -1.20 7.04
C LEU A 73 -13.48 -1.61 6.63
N VAL A 74 -13.31 -1.90 5.36
CA VAL A 74 -11.98 -2.24 4.81
C VAL A 74 -11.00 -1.11 5.04
N GLN A 75 -11.46 0.15 4.99
CA GLN A 75 -10.62 1.31 5.25
C GLN A 75 -10.12 1.31 6.70
N ASP A 76 -11.00 1.10 7.69
CA ASP A 76 -10.60 1.03 9.11
C ASP A 76 -9.56 -0.07 9.37
N VAL A 77 -9.67 -1.20 8.64
CA VAL A 77 -8.69 -2.28 8.71
C VAL A 77 -7.33 -1.84 8.15
N LYS A 78 -7.32 -1.13 7.02
CA LYS A 78 -6.09 -0.62 6.40
C LYS A 78 -5.41 0.43 7.28
N ASP A 79 -6.18 1.37 7.80
CA ASP A 79 -5.69 2.47 8.65
C ASP A 79 -5.15 1.95 9.98
N ASN A 80 -5.71 0.83 10.48
CA ASN A 80 -5.24 0.14 11.68
C ASN A 80 -4.25 -1.00 11.38
N LEU A 81 -3.42 -0.87 10.33
CA LEU A 81 -2.34 -1.80 9.97
C LEU A 81 -2.77 -3.27 9.87
N TYR A 82 -3.96 -3.51 9.32
CA TYR A 82 -4.57 -4.84 9.17
C TYR A 82 -4.87 -5.56 10.51
N VAL A 83 -5.01 -4.80 11.58
CA VAL A 83 -5.48 -5.28 12.88
C VAL A 83 -6.93 -4.87 13.07
N CYS A 84 -7.76 -5.77 13.55
CA CYS A 84 -9.16 -5.48 13.85
C CYS A 84 -9.27 -4.42 14.97
N PRO A 85 -9.88 -3.25 14.74
CA PRO A 85 -9.99 -2.22 15.77
C PRO A 85 -10.90 -2.63 16.95
N ARG A 86 -11.70 -3.67 16.78
CA ARG A 86 -12.63 -4.15 17.83
C ARG A 86 -12.03 -5.20 18.77
N CYS A 87 -11.24 -6.14 18.23
CA CYS A 87 -10.80 -7.31 19.01
C CYS A 87 -9.30 -7.61 18.91
N GLY A 88 -8.53 -6.78 18.19
CA GLY A 88 -7.11 -7.00 17.96
C GLY A 88 -6.78 -8.24 17.12
N GLY A 89 -7.76 -8.81 16.40
CA GLY A 89 -7.53 -9.93 15.50
C GLY A 89 -6.81 -9.47 14.22
N TYR A 90 -5.91 -10.29 13.69
CA TYR A 90 -5.15 -9.96 12.48
C TYR A 90 -5.91 -10.33 11.21
N PHE A 91 -5.80 -9.48 10.20
CA PHE A 91 -6.22 -9.77 8.83
C PHE A 91 -5.02 -10.17 7.99
N ARG A 92 -5.26 -10.96 6.93
CA ARG A 92 -4.21 -11.25 5.94
C ARG A 92 -3.83 -9.99 5.20
N MET A 93 -2.53 -9.74 5.08
CA MET A 93 -1.94 -8.64 4.32
C MET A 93 -1.24 -9.20 3.10
N HIS A 94 -1.48 -8.59 1.93
CA HIS A 94 -0.86 -8.95 0.66
C HIS A 94 0.58 -8.47 0.62
N ALA A 95 1.45 -9.14 -0.17
CA ALA A 95 2.87 -8.82 -0.23
C ALA A 95 3.13 -7.36 -0.63
N TYR A 96 2.57 -6.89 -1.73
CA TYR A 96 2.77 -5.49 -2.17
C TYR A 96 2.28 -4.47 -1.14
N ARG A 97 1.15 -4.76 -0.46
CA ARG A 97 0.68 -3.85 0.58
C ARG A 97 1.62 -3.77 1.78
N ARG A 98 2.30 -4.87 2.12
CA ARG A 98 3.32 -4.86 3.17
C ARG A 98 4.55 -4.09 2.73
N ILE A 99 4.95 -4.22 1.47
CA ILE A 99 6.05 -3.47 0.88
C ILE A 99 5.75 -1.97 0.91
N GLU A 100 4.58 -1.54 0.41
CA GLU A 100 4.12 -0.14 0.45
C GLU A 100 4.11 0.46 1.86
N MET A 101 3.83 -0.35 2.88
CA MET A 101 3.76 0.09 4.27
C MET A 101 5.14 0.27 4.92
N LEU A 102 6.17 -0.41 4.41
CA LEU A 102 7.49 -0.48 5.03
C LEU A 102 8.56 0.28 4.24
N ILE A 103 8.47 0.22 2.93
CA ILE A 103 9.46 0.80 2.03
C ILE A 103 9.08 2.24 1.71
N ASP A 104 10.07 3.12 1.72
CA ASP A 104 9.91 4.53 1.36
C ASP A 104 9.35 4.65 -0.06
N GLU A 105 8.40 5.55 -0.25
CA GLU A 105 7.67 5.73 -1.50
C GLU A 105 8.62 5.92 -2.71
N GLY A 106 8.36 5.19 -3.79
CA GLY A 106 9.11 5.27 -5.04
C GLY A 106 10.51 4.64 -5.00
N THR A 107 10.91 3.97 -3.90
CA THR A 107 12.27 3.37 -3.80
C THR A 107 12.30 1.86 -4.01
N PHE A 108 11.15 1.20 -4.14
CA PHE A 108 11.09 -0.25 -4.31
C PHE A 108 11.44 -0.66 -5.74
N GLU A 109 12.43 -1.52 -5.87
CA GLU A 109 12.83 -2.21 -7.10
C GLU A 109 12.59 -3.71 -6.93
N GLU A 110 11.60 -4.26 -7.65
CA GLU A 110 11.29 -5.69 -7.61
C GLU A 110 12.28 -6.49 -8.44
N TRP A 111 12.81 -7.58 -7.87
CA TRP A 111 13.76 -8.48 -8.52
C TRP A 111 13.12 -9.79 -8.96
N ASP A 112 13.67 -10.36 -10.04
CA ASP A 112 13.31 -11.69 -10.55
C ASP A 112 11.78 -11.87 -10.72
N LYS A 113 11.10 -10.82 -11.21
CA LYS A 113 9.65 -10.83 -11.39
C LYS A 113 9.23 -11.88 -12.42
N GLU A 114 9.97 -11.95 -13.54
CA GLU A 114 9.62 -12.81 -14.68
C GLU A 114 10.46 -14.09 -14.67
N MET A 115 10.04 -15.08 -13.87
CA MET A 115 10.61 -16.41 -13.90
C MET A 115 9.67 -17.41 -14.57
N ALA A 116 10.23 -18.25 -15.46
CA ALA A 116 9.48 -19.32 -16.10
C ALA A 116 8.97 -20.34 -15.07
N VAL A 117 7.81 -20.94 -15.34
CA VAL A 117 7.33 -22.06 -14.51
C VAL A 117 8.27 -23.25 -14.66
N VAL A 118 8.67 -23.84 -13.55
CA VAL A 118 9.49 -25.06 -13.51
C VAL A 118 8.63 -26.21 -13.03
N ASN A 119 8.64 -27.32 -13.76
CA ASN A 119 7.90 -28.54 -13.42
C ASN A 119 8.87 -29.74 -13.50
N PRO A 120 9.80 -29.89 -12.54
CA PRO A 120 10.90 -30.84 -12.63
C PRO A 120 10.43 -32.29 -12.55
N LEU A 121 9.27 -32.55 -11.95
CA LEU A 121 8.67 -33.87 -11.82
C LEU A 121 7.69 -34.20 -12.95
N ALA A 122 7.51 -33.30 -13.93
CA ALA A 122 6.49 -33.42 -14.96
C ALA A 122 5.09 -33.72 -14.39
N PHE A 123 4.76 -33.09 -13.26
CA PHE A 123 3.51 -33.34 -12.54
C PHE A 123 2.31 -32.91 -13.39
N PRO A 124 1.33 -33.80 -13.64
CA PRO A 124 0.22 -33.52 -14.53
C PRO A 124 -0.62 -32.31 -14.08
N GLY A 125 -0.86 -31.36 -14.98
CA GLY A 125 -1.70 -30.17 -14.72
C GLY A 125 -1.07 -29.12 -13.80
N TYR A 126 0.16 -29.28 -13.38
CA TYR A 126 0.82 -28.35 -12.45
C TYR A 126 1.02 -26.96 -13.06
N GLU A 127 1.49 -26.87 -14.30
CA GLU A 127 1.69 -25.62 -15.02
C GLU A 127 0.39 -24.80 -15.13
N GLY A 128 -0.71 -25.44 -15.49
CA GLY A 128 -2.03 -24.81 -15.53
C GLY A 128 -2.49 -24.31 -14.16
N LYS A 129 -2.15 -25.03 -13.08
CA LYS A 129 -2.45 -24.61 -11.71
C LYS A 129 -1.65 -23.37 -11.29
N VAL A 130 -0.39 -23.30 -11.70
CA VAL A 130 0.47 -22.13 -11.46
C VAL A 130 -0.05 -20.92 -12.23
N GLU A 131 -0.40 -21.11 -13.51
CA GLU A 131 -0.92 -20.01 -14.36
C GLU A 131 -2.24 -19.46 -13.82
N ALA A 132 -3.18 -20.32 -13.45
CA ALA A 132 -4.42 -19.91 -12.80
C ALA A 132 -4.18 -19.15 -11.47
N ALA A 133 -3.12 -19.50 -10.73
CA ALA A 133 -2.73 -18.77 -9.52
C ALA A 133 -2.15 -17.39 -9.87
N ARG A 134 -1.36 -17.26 -10.94
CA ARG A 134 -0.82 -16.00 -11.46
C ARG A 134 -1.96 -15.05 -11.87
N GLU A 135 -2.87 -15.52 -12.69
CA GLU A 135 -4.03 -14.74 -13.13
C GLU A 135 -4.89 -14.24 -11.95
N LYS A 136 -5.16 -15.12 -10.98
CA LYS A 136 -6.01 -14.80 -9.84
C LYS A 136 -5.37 -13.84 -8.84
N THR A 137 -4.06 -13.89 -8.68
CA THR A 137 -3.37 -13.17 -7.60
C THR A 137 -2.57 -11.98 -8.08
N GLU A 138 -2.34 -11.88 -9.39
CA GLU A 138 -1.42 -10.92 -10.04
C GLU A 138 0.03 -11.04 -9.52
N LEU A 139 0.38 -12.23 -9.01
CA LEU A 139 1.71 -12.58 -8.53
C LEU A 139 2.33 -13.62 -9.46
N ASN A 140 3.60 -13.49 -9.76
CA ASN A 140 4.32 -14.48 -10.56
C ASN A 140 4.82 -15.67 -9.72
N GLU A 141 5.00 -15.49 -8.40
CA GLU A 141 5.35 -16.53 -7.45
C GLU A 141 4.85 -16.17 -6.03
N ALA A 142 4.92 -17.11 -5.12
CA ALA A 142 4.50 -17.00 -3.73
C ALA A 142 5.34 -16.02 -2.88
N VAL A 143 6.38 -15.43 -3.43
CA VAL A 143 7.24 -14.44 -2.80
C VAL A 143 7.53 -13.28 -3.75
N VAL A 144 7.49 -12.06 -3.23
CA VAL A 144 7.97 -10.84 -3.88
C VAL A 144 9.30 -10.48 -3.24
N THR A 145 10.35 -10.35 -4.06
CA THR A 145 11.71 -10.00 -3.62
C THR A 145 12.16 -8.71 -4.29
N GLY A 146 12.96 -7.92 -3.60
CA GLY A 146 13.47 -6.68 -4.17
C GLY A 146 14.31 -5.88 -3.17
N LYS A 147 14.77 -4.72 -3.63
CA LYS A 147 15.49 -3.74 -2.84
C LYS A 147 14.66 -2.47 -2.69
N GLY A 148 14.78 -1.80 -1.56
CA GLY A 148 14.16 -0.51 -1.32
C GLY A 148 14.79 0.17 -0.12
N LYS A 149 14.26 1.33 0.27
CA LYS A 149 14.74 2.05 1.43
C LYS A 149 13.71 2.00 2.56
N ILE A 150 14.19 1.91 3.79
CA ILE A 150 13.39 2.07 4.99
C ILE A 150 14.00 3.24 5.78
N HIS A 151 13.29 4.35 5.89
CA HIS A 151 13.80 5.59 6.49
C HIS A 151 15.14 6.04 5.88
N GLY A 152 15.28 5.90 4.55
CA GLY A 152 16.47 6.26 3.79
C GLY A 152 17.58 5.20 3.75
N TYR A 153 17.48 4.11 4.54
CA TYR A 153 18.49 3.04 4.58
C TYR A 153 18.15 1.93 3.58
N GLU A 154 19.09 1.58 2.72
CA GLU A 154 18.91 0.51 1.74
C GLU A 154 18.74 -0.84 2.42
N THR A 155 17.78 -1.62 1.96
CA THR A 155 17.39 -2.91 2.55
C THR A 155 16.88 -3.83 1.46
N VAL A 156 17.25 -5.09 1.53
CA VAL A 156 16.65 -6.15 0.71
C VAL A 156 15.46 -6.74 1.46
N ILE A 157 14.34 -6.88 0.77
CA ILE A 157 13.10 -7.40 1.36
C ILE A 157 12.56 -8.58 0.56
N ALA A 158 12.11 -9.61 1.25
CA ALA A 158 11.38 -10.75 0.68
C ALA A 158 10.05 -10.92 1.42
N VAL A 159 8.93 -10.84 0.72
CA VAL A 159 7.60 -10.92 1.34
C VAL A 159 6.80 -12.05 0.70
N CYS A 160 6.48 -13.06 1.51
CA CYS A 160 5.63 -14.17 1.10
C CYS A 160 4.16 -13.77 1.06
N ASP A 161 3.41 -14.31 0.09
CA ASP A 161 1.97 -14.07 -0.06
C ASP A 161 1.19 -15.38 -0.15
N SER A 162 0.38 -15.63 0.85
CA SER A 162 -0.41 -16.87 0.96
C SER A 162 -1.55 -17.00 -0.05
N ARG A 163 -1.82 -15.97 -0.86
CA ARG A 163 -2.79 -16.07 -1.96
C ARG A 163 -2.29 -16.98 -3.07
N PHE A 164 -0.97 -16.97 -3.32
CA PHE A 164 -0.36 -17.82 -4.33
C PHE A 164 -0.05 -19.20 -3.72
N LEU A 165 -0.83 -20.22 -4.09
CA LEU A 165 -0.68 -21.62 -3.66
C LEU A 165 -0.37 -21.79 -2.16
N MET A 166 -1.02 -21.00 -1.29
CA MET A 166 -0.80 -20.96 0.17
C MET A 166 0.65 -20.62 0.58
N SER A 167 1.38 -19.94 -0.27
CA SER A 167 2.81 -19.65 -0.10
C SER A 167 3.66 -20.93 0.11
N SER A 168 3.30 -22.02 -0.59
CA SER A 168 4.09 -23.24 -0.58
C SER A 168 5.44 -23.02 -1.29
N MET A 169 6.50 -23.57 -0.69
CA MET A 169 7.88 -23.38 -1.15
C MET A 169 8.17 -24.31 -2.32
N GLY A 170 8.21 -23.76 -3.52
CA GLY A 170 8.65 -24.42 -4.75
C GLY A 170 10.01 -23.90 -5.20
N HIS A 171 10.48 -24.40 -6.34
CA HIS A 171 11.78 -24.06 -6.93
C HIS A 171 11.95 -22.54 -7.09
N ASN A 172 11.03 -21.90 -7.81
CA ASN A 172 11.13 -20.46 -8.08
C ASN A 172 11.06 -19.60 -6.81
N MET A 173 10.25 -19.99 -5.82
CA MET A 173 10.22 -19.29 -4.54
C MET A 173 11.56 -19.36 -3.82
N GLY A 174 12.16 -20.56 -3.77
CA GLY A 174 13.48 -20.77 -3.18
C GLY A 174 14.57 -20.00 -3.92
N GLU A 175 14.58 -20.07 -5.23
CA GLU A 175 15.55 -19.38 -6.10
C GLU A 175 15.47 -17.85 -5.95
N LYS A 176 14.27 -17.26 -5.92
CA LYS A 176 14.10 -15.82 -5.69
C LYS A 176 14.70 -15.39 -4.35
N ILE A 177 14.45 -16.16 -3.28
CA ILE A 177 14.99 -15.86 -1.95
C ILE A 177 16.52 -16.02 -1.94
N ALA A 178 17.06 -17.08 -2.54
CA ALA A 178 18.51 -17.31 -2.63
C ALA A 178 19.19 -16.15 -3.34
N ARG A 179 18.73 -15.77 -4.53
CA ARG A 179 19.27 -14.63 -5.29
C ARG A 179 19.17 -13.30 -4.52
N ALA A 180 18.07 -13.09 -3.81
CA ALA A 180 17.92 -11.89 -3.00
C ALA A 180 18.96 -11.82 -1.87
N VAL A 181 19.25 -12.96 -1.21
CA VAL A 181 20.26 -13.05 -0.16
C VAL A 181 21.68 -12.93 -0.73
N GLU A 182 21.96 -13.52 -1.89
CA GLU A 182 23.24 -13.41 -2.58
C GLU A 182 23.56 -11.94 -2.94
N ARG A 183 22.63 -11.26 -3.62
CA ARG A 183 22.77 -9.84 -3.95
C ARG A 183 22.93 -8.96 -2.71
N ALA A 184 22.13 -9.22 -1.66
CA ALA A 184 22.26 -8.50 -0.40
C ALA A 184 23.65 -8.70 0.25
N THR A 185 24.23 -9.91 0.13
CA THR A 185 25.56 -10.22 0.64
C THR A 185 26.64 -9.46 -0.14
N GLU A 186 26.55 -9.45 -1.47
CA GLU A 186 27.46 -8.72 -2.35
C GLU A 186 27.43 -7.20 -2.08
N GLU A 187 26.22 -6.64 -1.93
CA GLU A 187 26.00 -5.21 -1.64
C GLU A 187 26.17 -4.86 -0.14
N ARG A 188 26.34 -5.87 0.74
CA ARG A 188 26.42 -5.71 2.21
C ARG A 188 25.21 -5.03 2.80
N LEU A 189 24.02 -5.39 2.31
CA LEU A 189 22.74 -4.85 2.76
C LEU A 189 22.05 -5.78 3.76
N PRO A 190 21.27 -5.22 4.69
CA PRO A 190 20.39 -6.03 5.55
C PRO A 190 19.29 -6.71 4.74
N VAL A 191 18.89 -7.90 5.19
CA VAL A 191 17.79 -8.67 4.58
C VAL A 191 16.65 -8.81 5.58
N ILE A 192 15.44 -8.49 5.14
CA ILE A 192 14.21 -8.69 5.92
C ILE A 192 13.30 -9.66 5.18
N ILE A 193 12.95 -10.78 5.81
CA ILE A 193 12.06 -11.79 5.22
C ILE A 193 10.77 -11.88 6.01
N TYR A 194 9.64 -11.57 5.39
CA TYR A 194 8.30 -11.84 5.92
C TYR A 194 7.85 -13.21 5.48
N ALA A 195 8.12 -14.20 6.31
CA ALA A 195 7.83 -15.60 6.03
C ALA A 195 6.35 -15.93 6.26
N ALA A 196 5.74 -16.59 5.29
CA ALA A 196 4.49 -17.29 5.41
C ALA A 196 4.59 -18.51 4.47
N SER A 197 4.28 -19.71 4.96
CA SER A 197 4.42 -20.89 4.12
C SER A 197 3.40 -21.97 4.47
N GLY A 198 2.84 -22.59 3.43
CA GLY A 198 2.04 -23.81 3.54
C GLY A 198 2.87 -25.09 3.53
N GLY A 199 4.20 -24.99 3.62
CA GLY A 199 5.14 -26.10 3.53
C GLY A 199 5.79 -26.25 2.15
N ALA A 200 6.47 -27.35 1.91
CA ALA A 200 7.07 -27.66 0.61
C ALA A 200 5.98 -27.88 -0.46
N ARG A 201 6.25 -27.45 -1.68
CA ARG A 201 5.36 -27.65 -2.83
C ARG A 201 5.60 -29.06 -3.39
N MET A 202 4.67 -29.96 -3.11
CA MET A 202 4.82 -31.39 -3.41
C MET A 202 4.87 -31.71 -4.92
N GLN A 203 4.52 -30.79 -5.80
CA GLN A 203 4.56 -30.97 -7.26
C GLN A 203 5.95 -30.70 -7.86
N GLU A 204 6.87 -30.19 -7.08
CA GLU A 204 8.28 -29.89 -7.45
C GLU A 204 9.31 -30.70 -6.58
#